data_4d0cad47a0fd92cae765822d66bc3d00
#
_entry.id   4d0cad47a0fd92cae765822d66bc3d00
#
_cell.length_a   1.000
_cell.length_b   1.000
_cell.length_c   1.000
_cell.angle_alpha   90.00
_cell.angle_beta   90.00
_cell.angle_gamma   90.00
#
_symmetry.space_group_name_H-M   'P 1'
#
loop_
_entity.id
_entity.type
_entity.pdbx_description
1 polymer ?
#
loop_
_entity_poly.entity_id
_entity_poly.type
_entity_poly.pdbx_seq_one_letter_code
_entity_poly.pdbx_strand_id
1 'polypeptide(L)'
;VRTGGEGATGVSMLLIPTDAQGFSRTPLDKKMGWWASDTATLYFYNVRVPVSNLIGQENQGFKVIMTNFNAERMGMAASMEAFGRVCMEEAVAWATERQTFGKRLADHQVIRHKIAMMKQKLNATQAYIRMCYEAIEAGEPNAGDIALLKVQASEVMEFCAREAMQILGGIGYMRGNRVERIYREVRVNAIGGGSEEIMRDLASRQYGL
;
A
#
# COMPACT_ATOMS: atom_id res chain seq x y z
N VAL A 1 10.25 -19.58 -8.94
CA VAL A 1 11.04 -20.80 -8.69
C VAL A 1 12.52 -20.54 -8.94
N ARG A 2 13.40 -21.29 -8.27
CA ARG A 2 14.83 -21.27 -8.55
C ARG A 2 15.17 -22.30 -9.61
N THR A 3 15.78 -21.88 -10.68
CA THR A 3 16.19 -22.72 -11.82
C THR A 3 17.70 -22.63 -12.10
N GLY A 4 18.37 -21.62 -11.54
CA GLY A 4 19.82 -21.40 -11.73
C GLY A 4 20.56 -21.23 -10.40
N GLY A 5 21.72 -20.56 -10.46
CA GLY A 5 22.60 -20.31 -9.34
C GLY A 5 22.00 -19.44 -8.23
N GLU A 6 22.84 -18.95 -7.34
CA GLU A 6 22.43 -18.09 -6.22
C GLU A 6 22.00 -16.68 -6.68
N GLY A 7 21.26 -15.98 -5.81
CA GLY A 7 20.83 -14.60 -6.04
C GLY A 7 19.67 -14.45 -7.03
N ALA A 8 19.47 -13.24 -7.49
CA ALA A 8 18.34 -12.85 -8.34
C ALA A 8 18.39 -13.46 -9.75
N THR A 9 19.61 -13.71 -10.25
CA THR A 9 19.85 -14.28 -11.59
C THR A 9 19.59 -15.79 -11.70
N GLY A 10 19.22 -16.44 -10.61
CA GLY A 10 18.84 -17.86 -10.58
C GLY A 10 17.34 -18.10 -10.44
N VAL A 11 16.51 -17.07 -10.58
CA VAL A 11 15.07 -17.15 -10.38
C VAL A 11 14.33 -17.06 -11.71
N SER A 12 13.39 -17.97 -11.93
CA SER A 12 12.47 -17.96 -13.07
C SER A 12 11.02 -17.82 -12.62
N MET A 13 10.15 -17.30 -13.48
CA MET A 13 8.74 -17.14 -13.23
C MET A 13 7.93 -18.15 -14.05
N LEU A 14 7.02 -18.88 -13.40
CA LEU A 14 6.17 -19.88 -14.03
C LEU A 14 4.69 -19.59 -13.74
N LEU A 15 3.85 -19.73 -14.75
CA LEU A 15 2.41 -19.78 -14.58
C LEU A 15 2.00 -21.18 -14.13
N ILE A 16 1.38 -21.28 -12.96
CA ILE A 16 0.94 -22.55 -12.39
C ILE A 16 -0.59 -22.53 -12.29
N PRO A 17 -1.32 -23.41 -13.00
CA PRO A 17 -2.75 -23.58 -12.84
C PRO A 17 -3.08 -24.03 -11.40
N THR A 18 -4.15 -23.49 -10.83
CA THR A 18 -4.53 -23.81 -9.44
C THR A 18 -5.19 -25.19 -9.26
N ASP A 19 -5.48 -25.86 -10.35
CA ASP A 19 -5.95 -27.25 -10.43
C ASP A 19 -4.82 -28.26 -10.78
N ALA A 20 -3.58 -27.78 -10.88
CA ALA A 20 -2.43 -28.65 -11.16
C ALA A 20 -2.24 -29.68 -10.05
N GLN A 21 -1.95 -30.94 -10.45
CA GLN A 21 -1.65 -32.00 -9.49
C GLN A 21 -0.45 -31.60 -8.61
N GLY A 22 -0.59 -31.75 -7.29
CA GLY A 22 0.43 -31.39 -6.31
C GLY A 22 0.37 -29.93 -5.84
N PHE A 23 -0.55 -29.11 -6.37
CA PHE A 23 -0.88 -27.80 -5.82
C PHE A 23 -1.95 -27.91 -4.75
N SER A 24 -1.77 -27.22 -3.64
CA SER A 24 -2.81 -27.05 -2.62
C SER A 24 -2.69 -25.68 -1.94
N ARG A 25 -3.75 -25.25 -1.25
CA ARG A 25 -3.79 -23.97 -0.57
C ARG A 25 -4.57 -24.05 0.74
N THR A 26 -4.20 -23.25 1.71
CA THR A 26 -4.93 -23.04 2.96
C THR A 26 -5.29 -21.56 3.08
N PRO A 27 -6.60 -21.19 3.14
CA PRO A 27 -7.01 -19.80 3.29
C PRO A 27 -6.49 -19.17 4.58
N LEU A 28 -6.14 -17.88 4.50
CA LEU A 28 -5.81 -17.03 5.63
C LEU A 28 -7.01 -16.11 5.92
N ASP A 29 -7.92 -16.57 6.78
CA ASP A 29 -9.21 -15.92 7.06
C ASP A 29 -9.19 -14.95 8.26
N LYS A 30 -8.14 -15.00 9.10
CA LYS A 30 -8.03 -14.18 10.32
C LYS A 30 -7.18 -12.93 10.12
N LYS A 31 -7.35 -12.24 9.00
CA LYS A 31 -6.65 -10.98 8.74
C LYS A 31 -7.28 -9.82 9.53
N MET A 32 -6.46 -8.85 9.93
CA MET A 32 -6.89 -7.61 10.57
C MET A 32 -7.81 -6.76 9.67
N GLY A 33 -7.50 -6.70 8.37
CA GLY A 33 -8.25 -5.95 7.37
C GLY A 33 -8.22 -6.64 6.01
N TRP A 34 -8.69 -5.93 4.96
CA TRP A 34 -8.75 -6.47 3.59
C TRP A 34 -9.51 -7.80 3.51
N TRP A 35 -10.65 -7.88 4.18
CA TRP A 35 -11.42 -9.12 4.28
C TRP A 35 -12.03 -9.57 2.96
N ALA A 36 -12.30 -8.64 2.05
CA ALA A 36 -12.79 -8.94 0.71
C ALA A 36 -11.70 -9.44 -0.26
N SER A 37 -10.43 -9.43 0.15
CA SER A 37 -9.31 -9.94 -0.64
C SER A 37 -8.94 -11.34 -0.17
N ASP A 38 -9.08 -12.33 -1.02
CA ASP A 38 -8.64 -13.69 -0.74
C ASP A 38 -7.13 -13.75 -0.56
N THR A 39 -6.70 -14.46 0.46
CA THR A 39 -5.28 -14.70 0.75
C THR A 39 -5.12 -16.13 1.23
N ALA A 40 -4.08 -16.81 0.78
CA ALA A 40 -3.82 -18.18 1.14
C ALA A 40 -2.33 -18.49 1.25
N THR A 41 -1.99 -19.48 2.07
CA THR A 41 -0.70 -20.15 1.97
C THR A 41 -0.78 -21.17 0.83
N LEU A 42 0.20 -21.14 -0.05
CA LEU A 42 0.27 -22.02 -1.23
C LEU A 42 1.32 -23.10 -1.00
N TYR A 43 0.97 -24.34 -1.37
CA TYR A 43 1.86 -25.49 -1.26
C TYR A 43 2.06 -26.13 -2.63
N PHE A 44 3.31 -26.45 -2.95
CA PHE A 44 3.71 -27.05 -4.22
C PHE A 44 4.51 -28.33 -3.93
N TYR A 45 3.92 -29.48 -4.26
CA TYR A 45 4.57 -30.78 -4.10
C TYR A 45 4.67 -31.47 -5.45
N ASN A 46 5.87 -31.54 -6.01
CA ASN A 46 6.14 -32.14 -7.32
C ASN A 46 5.18 -31.66 -8.44
N VAL A 47 4.76 -30.39 -8.40
CA VAL A 47 3.91 -29.80 -9.42
C VAL A 47 4.65 -29.77 -10.75
N ARG A 48 4.04 -30.33 -11.79
CA ARG A 48 4.59 -30.33 -13.15
C ARG A 48 3.76 -29.42 -14.03
N VAL A 49 4.42 -28.52 -14.74
CA VAL A 49 3.79 -27.62 -15.73
C VAL A 49 4.57 -27.67 -17.04
N PRO A 50 3.94 -27.43 -18.19
CA PRO A 50 4.62 -27.32 -19.47
C PRO A 50 5.67 -26.22 -19.45
N VAL A 51 6.77 -26.40 -20.18
CA VAL A 51 7.82 -25.37 -20.34
C VAL A 51 7.26 -24.07 -20.94
N SER A 52 6.21 -24.18 -21.77
CA SER A 52 5.49 -23.03 -22.32
C SER A 52 4.85 -22.10 -21.27
N ASN A 53 4.73 -22.55 -20.02
CA ASN A 53 4.25 -21.73 -18.91
C ASN A 53 5.36 -20.83 -18.30
N LEU A 54 6.57 -20.88 -18.85
CA LEU A 54 7.64 -19.95 -18.48
C LEU A 54 7.27 -18.54 -18.91
N ILE A 55 7.28 -17.61 -17.95
CA ILE A 55 7.04 -16.19 -18.20
C ILE A 55 8.39 -15.49 -18.41
N GLY A 56 8.60 -14.95 -19.59
CA GLY A 56 9.87 -14.35 -19.98
C GLY A 56 10.93 -15.40 -20.31
N GLN A 57 12.14 -15.19 -19.80
CA GLN A 57 13.29 -16.09 -20.02
C GLN A 57 13.68 -16.79 -18.73
N GLU A 58 14.22 -17.99 -18.83
CA GLU A 58 14.77 -18.71 -17.70
C GLU A 58 15.84 -17.86 -16.98
N ASN A 59 15.83 -17.89 -15.66
CA ASN A 59 16.71 -17.12 -14.77
C ASN A 59 16.54 -15.58 -14.84
N GLN A 60 15.51 -15.08 -15.51
CA GLN A 60 15.18 -13.63 -15.59
C GLN A 60 13.88 -13.26 -14.84
N GLY A 61 13.31 -14.18 -14.09
CA GLY A 61 12.02 -13.97 -13.41
C GLY A 61 12.05 -12.86 -12.37
N PHE A 62 13.16 -12.65 -11.68
CA PHE A 62 13.29 -11.55 -10.73
C PHE A 62 13.19 -10.17 -11.43
N LYS A 63 13.81 -10.04 -12.60
CA LYS A 63 13.73 -8.81 -13.41
C LYS A 63 12.28 -8.52 -13.84
N VAL A 64 11.55 -9.55 -14.26
CA VAL A 64 10.13 -9.43 -14.65
C VAL A 64 9.29 -8.91 -13.48
N ILE A 65 9.49 -9.48 -12.27
CA ILE A 65 8.77 -9.05 -11.07
C ILE A 65 9.09 -7.58 -10.73
N MET A 66 10.37 -7.19 -10.77
CA MET A 66 10.79 -5.83 -10.42
C MET A 66 10.22 -4.78 -11.38
N THR A 67 10.11 -5.10 -12.67
CA THR A 67 9.48 -4.21 -13.66
C THR A 67 8.02 -3.91 -13.29
N ASN A 68 7.26 -4.91 -12.83
CA ASN A 68 5.88 -4.73 -12.44
C ASN A 68 5.72 -3.96 -11.11
N PHE A 69 6.62 -4.18 -10.14
CA PHE A 69 6.50 -3.59 -8.80
C PHE A 69 6.50 -2.07 -8.78
N ASN A 70 7.18 -1.41 -9.67
CA ASN A 70 7.16 0.06 -9.73
C ASN A 70 5.76 0.59 -10.08
N ALA A 71 5.09 -0.04 -11.05
CA ALA A 71 3.70 0.31 -11.39
C ALA A 71 2.74 0.00 -10.23
N GLU A 72 2.89 -1.14 -9.56
CA GLU A 72 2.10 -1.49 -8.38
C GLU A 72 2.30 -0.50 -7.23
N ARG A 73 3.54 -0.11 -6.93
CA ARG A 73 3.86 0.87 -5.88
C ARG A 73 3.25 2.24 -6.17
N MET A 74 3.26 2.68 -7.43
CA MET A 74 2.56 3.90 -7.85
C MET A 74 1.05 3.80 -7.62
N GLY A 75 0.42 2.70 -8.02
CA GLY A 75 -1.00 2.43 -7.78
C GLY A 75 -1.34 2.36 -6.29
N MET A 76 -0.48 1.73 -5.48
CA MET A 76 -0.62 1.70 -4.01
C MET A 76 -0.54 3.12 -3.42
N ALA A 77 0.44 3.93 -3.84
CA ALA A 77 0.60 5.29 -3.32
C ALA A 77 -0.62 6.17 -3.63
N ALA A 78 -1.15 6.09 -4.85
CA ALA A 78 -2.36 6.80 -5.24
C ALA A 78 -3.59 6.35 -4.42
N SER A 79 -3.74 5.04 -4.19
CA SER A 79 -4.83 4.49 -3.37
C SER A 79 -4.71 4.93 -1.91
N MET A 80 -3.51 4.91 -1.34
CA MET A 80 -3.26 5.35 0.03
C MET A 80 -3.54 6.85 0.24
N GLU A 81 -3.16 7.69 -0.71
CA GLU A 81 -3.51 9.12 -0.68
C GLU A 81 -5.04 9.32 -0.72
N ALA A 82 -5.74 8.60 -1.60
CA ALA A 82 -7.19 8.66 -1.69
C ALA A 82 -7.88 8.20 -0.40
N PHE A 83 -7.43 7.14 0.24
CA PHE A 83 -7.94 6.71 1.55
C PHE A 83 -7.68 7.74 2.66
N GLY A 84 -6.51 8.35 2.67
CA GLY A 84 -6.19 9.46 3.58
C GLY A 84 -7.14 10.65 3.38
N ARG A 85 -7.48 10.96 2.14
CA ARG A 85 -8.46 12.01 1.78
C ARG A 85 -9.85 11.68 2.29
N VAL A 86 -10.33 10.45 2.09
CA VAL A 86 -11.62 9.99 2.64
C VAL A 86 -11.65 10.15 4.16
N CYS A 87 -10.58 9.78 4.86
CA CYS A 87 -10.49 9.98 6.30
C CYS A 87 -10.61 11.47 6.70
N MET A 88 -9.94 12.35 5.97
CA MET A 88 -10.03 13.79 6.22
C MET A 88 -11.45 14.34 5.97
N GLU A 89 -12.09 13.92 4.88
CA GLU A 89 -13.46 14.35 4.52
C GLU A 89 -14.48 13.91 5.58
N GLU A 90 -14.44 12.67 6.04
CA GLU A 90 -15.29 12.16 7.12
C GLU A 90 -15.05 12.93 8.44
N ALA A 91 -13.78 13.23 8.75
CA ALA A 91 -13.43 14.01 9.95
C ALA A 91 -13.95 15.45 9.86
N VAL A 92 -13.88 16.09 8.69
CA VAL A 92 -14.40 17.44 8.45
C VAL A 92 -15.93 17.45 8.57
N ALA A 93 -16.62 16.52 7.91
CA ALA A 93 -18.07 16.41 7.98
C ALA A 93 -18.54 16.27 9.42
N TRP A 94 -17.98 15.31 10.16
CA TRP A 94 -18.30 15.09 11.56
C TRP A 94 -18.02 16.33 12.44
N ALA A 95 -16.84 16.93 12.29
CA ALA A 95 -16.45 18.09 13.09
C ALA A 95 -17.34 19.32 12.85
N THR A 96 -17.92 19.43 11.67
CA THR A 96 -18.82 20.53 11.30
C THR A 96 -20.21 20.38 11.94
N GLU A 97 -20.70 19.14 12.07
CA GLU A 97 -22.04 18.83 12.60
C GLU A 97 -22.04 18.65 14.13
N ARG A 98 -21.05 17.95 14.66
CA ARG A 98 -20.95 17.60 16.08
C ARG A 98 -20.75 18.82 16.95
N GLN A 99 -21.56 18.96 17.99
CA GLN A 99 -21.42 20.00 19.02
C GLN A 99 -20.87 19.43 20.32
N THR A 100 -19.93 20.17 20.93
CA THR A 100 -19.32 19.88 22.22
C THR A 100 -19.02 21.18 22.95
N PHE A 101 -19.27 21.23 24.26
CA PHE A 101 -19.00 22.42 25.09
C PHE A 101 -19.62 23.71 24.50
N GLY A 102 -20.87 23.62 23.99
CA GLY A 102 -21.61 24.74 23.48
C GLY A 102 -21.23 25.30 22.11
N LYS A 103 -20.34 24.62 21.36
CA LYS A 103 -19.94 25.00 19.99
C LYS A 103 -19.64 23.78 19.13
N ARG A 104 -19.53 23.98 17.81
CA ARG A 104 -19.16 22.89 16.89
C ARG A 104 -17.78 22.35 17.23
N LEU A 105 -17.57 21.07 16.99
CA LEU A 105 -16.27 20.45 17.18
C LEU A 105 -15.19 21.14 16.32
N ALA A 106 -15.52 21.56 15.11
CA ALA A 106 -14.65 22.32 14.22
C ALA A 106 -14.20 23.69 14.78
N ASP A 107 -14.93 24.26 15.75
CA ASP A 107 -14.57 25.56 16.34
C ASP A 107 -13.49 25.44 17.43
N HIS A 108 -13.10 24.22 17.80
CA HIS A 108 -11.96 23.98 18.69
C HIS A 108 -10.63 24.04 17.91
N GLN A 109 -9.68 24.81 18.40
CA GLN A 109 -8.40 25.03 17.72
C GLN A 109 -7.63 23.73 17.44
N VAL A 110 -7.62 22.80 18.40
CA VAL A 110 -6.93 21.51 18.26
C VAL A 110 -7.51 20.68 17.09
N ILE A 111 -8.81 20.75 16.85
CA ILE A 111 -9.45 20.04 15.73
C ILE A 111 -9.06 20.65 14.40
N ARG A 112 -9.08 22.00 14.32
CA ARG A 112 -8.62 22.72 13.11
C ARG A 112 -7.15 22.40 12.79
N HIS A 113 -6.28 22.33 13.81
CA HIS A 113 -4.88 21.96 13.61
C HIS A 113 -4.72 20.55 13.06
N LYS A 114 -5.47 19.58 13.59
CA LYS A 114 -5.45 18.19 13.09
C LYS A 114 -5.85 18.13 11.62
N ILE A 115 -6.96 18.77 11.24
CA ILE A 115 -7.44 18.81 9.86
C ILE A 115 -6.43 19.53 8.94
N ALA A 116 -5.83 20.63 9.38
CA ALA A 116 -4.82 21.35 8.63
C ALA A 116 -3.56 20.50 8.38
N MET A 117 -3.09 19.74 9.38
CA MET A 117 -1.96 18.82 9.22
C MET A 117 -2.29 17.66 8.27
N MET A 118 -3.50 17.09 8.33
CA MET A 118 -3.94 16.07 7.37
C MET A 118 -3.88 16.64 5.94
N LYS A 119 -4.45 17.82 5.71
CA LYS A 119 -4.45 18.49 4.40
C LYS A 119 -3.05 18.77 3.89
N GLN A 120 -2.15 19.28 4.76
CA GLN A 120 -0.75 19.54 4.41
C GLN A 120 -0.05 18.28 3.92
N LYS A 121 -0.17 17.19 4.67
CA LYS A 121 0.46 15.90 4.33
C LYS A 121 -0.09 15.30 3.04
N LEU A 122 -1.41 15.32 2.85
CA LEU A 122 -2.06 14.85 1.62
C LEU A 122 -1.61 15.66 0.40
N ASN A 123 -1.57 16.99 0.50
CA ASN A 123 -1.10 17.83 -0.59
C ASN A 123 0.38 17.53 -0.96
N ALA A 124 1.25 17.34 0.02
CA ALA A 124 2.64 16.97 -0.21
C ALA A 124 2.76 15.60 -0.91
N THR A 125 1.99 14.60 -0.46
CA THR A 125 1.95 13.27 -1.08
C THR A 125 1.41 13.33 -2.51
N GLN A 126 0.36 14.11 -2.75
CA GLN A 126 -0.19 14.30 -4.10
C GLN A 126 0.82 14.95 -5.06
N ALA A 127 1.57 15.95 -4.58
CA ALA A 127 2.64 16.57 -5.37
C ALA A 127 3.76 15.56 -5.70
N TYR A 128 4.10 14.68 -4.74
CA TYR A 128 5.11 13.65 -4.95
C TYR A 128 4.63 12.56 -5.94
N ILE A 129 3.36 12.15 -5.84
CA ILE A 129 2.74 11.24 -6.84
C ILE A 129 2.88 11.84 -8.24
N ARG A 130 2.55 13.13 -8.38
CA ARG A 130 2.64 13.85 -9.66
C ARG A 130 4.06 13.89 -10.20
N MET A 131 5.04 14.22 -9.35
CA MET A 131 6.47 14.23 -9.73
C MET A 131 6.92 12.87 -10.27
N CYS A 132 6.60 11.77 -9.56
CA CYS A 132 6.95 10.43 -10.01
C CYS A 132 6.22 10.05 -11.32
N TYR A 133 4.96 10.43 -11.46
CA TYR A 133 4.18 10.18 -12.67
C TYR A 133 4.77 10.93 -13.89
N GLU A 134 5.10 12.20 -13.74
CA GLU A 134 5.73 13.01 -14.80
C GLU A 134 7.07 12.41 -15.23
N ALA A 135 7.88 11.89 -14.32
CA ALA A 135 9.12 11.18 -14.63
C ALA A 135 8.88 9.89 -15.43
N ILE A 136 7.82 9.12 -15.08
CA ILE A 136 7.42 7.92 -15.82
C ILE A 136 6.99 8.28 -17.25
N GLU A 137 6.16 9.32 -17.43
CA GLU A 137 5.73 9.80 -18.74
C GLU A 137 6.90 10.31 -19.61
N ALA A 138 7.92 10.90 -18.99
CA ALA A 138 9.15 11.30 -19.67
C ALA A 138 10.08 10.11 -20.04
N GLY A 139 9.76 8.89 -19.60
CA GLY A 139 10.61 7.70 -19.83
C GLY A 139 11.81 7.61 -18.89
N GLU A 140 11.83 8.39 -17.82
CA GLU A 140 12.93 8.50 -16.84
C GLU A 140 12.47 8.12 -15.41
N PRO A 141 11.82 6.96 -15.19
CA PRO A 141 11.32 6.59 -13.88
C PRO A 141 12.48 6.35 -12.90
N ASN A 142 12.39 6.96 -11.72
CA ASN A 142 13.33 6.72 -10.62
C ASN A 142 12.71 5.72 -9.63
N ALA A 143 13.28 4.52 -9.55
CA ALA A 143 12.79 3.47 -8.65
C ALA A 143 12.96 3.85 -7.15
N GLY A 144 13.97 4.66 -6.82
CA GLY A 144 14.20 5.18 -5.47
C GLY A 144 13.08 6.15 -5.05
N ASP A 145 12.72 7.09 -5.92
CA ASP A 145 11.63 8.04 -5.66
C ASP A 145 10.27 7.32 -5.53
N ILE A 146 10.00 6.33 -6.40
CA ILE A 146 8.78 5.52 -6.31
C ILE A 146 8.74 4.73 -4.99
N ALA A 147 9.88 4.19 -4.53
CA ALA A 147 9.97 3.49 -3.26
C ALA A 147 9.69 4.43 -2.07
N LEU A 148 10.29 5.62 -2.05
CA LEU A 148 10.06 6.63 -1.01
C LEU A 148 8.64 7.21 -1.06
N LEU A 149 8.08 7.39 -2.24
CA LEU A 149 6.67 7.78 -2.39
C LEU A 149 5.74 6.76 -1.74
N LYS A 150 5.99 5.45 -1.94
CA LYS A 150 5.19 4.39 -1.31
C LYS A 150 5.25 4.48 0.22
N VAL A 151 6.42 4.74 0.79
CA VAL A 151 6.60 4.97 2.23
C VAL A 151 5.84 6.21 2.69
N GLN A 152 6.06 7.35 2.03
CA GLN A 152 5.37 8.60 2.34
C GLN A 152 3.85 8.44 2.34
N ALA A 153 3.31 7.73 1.35
CA ALA A 153 1.87 7.52 1.22
C ALA A 153 1.31 6.62 2.33
N SER A 154 2.03 5.55 2.75
CA SER A 154 1.61 4.70 3.85
C SER A 154 1.60 5.44 5.19
N GLU A 155 2.64 6.21 5.48
CA GLU A 155 2.72 7.03 6.70
C GLU A 155 1.61 8.09 6.76
N VAL A 156 1.31 8.74 5.62
CA VAL A 156 0.25 9.76 5.56
C VAL A 156 -1.14 9.15 5.69
N MET A 157 -1.40 8.02 5.06
CA MET A 157 -2.66 7.29 5.23
C MET A 157 -2.86 6.88 6.70
N GLU A 158 -1.83 6.33 7.36
CA GLU A 158 -1.89 5.96 8.78
C GLU A 158 -2.15 7.17 9.67
N PHE A 159 -1.44 8.27 9.42
CA PHE A 159 -1.65 9.54 10.14
C PHE A 159 -3.10 10.03 9.97
N CYS A 160 -3.61 10.10 8.74
CA CYS A 160 -4.96 10.56 8.47
C CYS A 160 -6.03 9.67 9.10
N ALA A 161 -5.87 8.35 9.01
CA ALA A 161 -6.81 7.41 9.61
C ALA A 161 -6.86 7.54 11.14
N ARG A 162 -5.70 7.66 11.79
CA ARG A 162 -5.59 7.87 13.23
C ARG A 162 -6.23 9.19 13.69
N GLU A 163 -5.91 10.28 13.01
CA GLU A 163 -6.44 11.60 13.39
C GLU A 163 -7.94 11.70 13.14
N ALA A 164 -8.43 11.15 12.02
CA ALA A 164 -9.86 11.10 11.74
C ALA A 164 -10.62 10.26 12.77
N MET A 165 -10.12 9.06 13.10
CA MET A 165 -10.71 8.21 14.15
C MET A 165 -10.78 8.95 15.49
N GLN A 166 -9.76 9.70 15.86
CA GLN A 166 -9.72 10.49 17.09
C GLN A 166 -10.73 11.66 17.06
N ILE A 167 -10.90 12.31 15.90
CA ILE A 167 -11.92 13.39 15.72
C ILE A 167 -13.35 12.83 15.82
N LEU A 168 -13.58 11.66 15.22
CA LEU A 168 -14.88 10.99 15.28
C LEU A 168 -15.21 10.50 16.70
N GLY A 169 -14.21 10.24 17.53
CA GLY A 169 -14.40 9.70 18.88
C GLY A 169 -15.04 8.32 18.87
N GLY A 170 -15.99 8.05 19.74
CA GLY A 170 -16.60 6.72 19.89
C GLY A 170 -17.23 6.16 18.62
N ILE A 171 -17.79 6.99 17.74
CA ILE A 171 -18.38 6.54 16.46
C ILE A 171 -17.30 6.04 15.50
N GLY A 172 -16.09 6.62 15.54
CA GLY A 172 -14.95 6.17 14.75
C GLY A 172 -14.45 4.77 15.14
N TYR A 173 -14.78 4.28 16.34
CA TYR A 173 -14.41 2.96 16.82
C TYR A 173 -15.44 1.88 16.44
N MET A 174 -16.60 2.27 15.96
CA MET A 174 -17.68 1.34 15.63
C MET A 174 -17.51 0.78 14.21
N ARG A 175 -17.66 -0.54 14.06
CA ARG A 175 -17.68 -1.20 12.75
C ARG A 175 -18.76 -0.62 11.84
N GLY A 176 -18.47 -0.53 10.54
CA GLY A 176 -19.34 0.07 9.54
C GLY A 176 -19.01 1.53 9.22
N ASN A 177 -18.17 2.17 10.03
CA ASN A 177 -17.61 3.47 9.71
C ASN A 177 -16.44 3.32 8.72
N ARG A 178 -16.35 4.19 7.72
CA ARG A 178 -15.27 4.16 6.70
C ARG A 178 -13.89 4.36 7.31
N VAL A 179 -13.76 5.26 8.28
CA VAL A 179 -12.49 5.56 8.94
C VAL A 179 -12.00 4.37 9.75
N GLU A 180 -12.90 3.68 10.48
CA GLU A 180 -12.57 2.44 11.21
C GLU A 180 -12.01 1.38 10.26
N ARG A 181 -12.66 1.17 9.11
CA ARG A 181 -12.20 0.22 8.11
C ARG A 181 -10.81 0.61 7.58
N ILE A 182 -10.63 1.85 7.17
CA ILE A 182 -9.36 2.35 6.65
C ILE A 182 -8.25 2.20 7.69
N TYR A 183 -8.52 2.49 8.97
CA TYR A 183 -7.57 2.33 10.06
C TYR A 183 -7.08 0.88 10.22
N ARG A 184 -7.94 -0.11 10.05
CA ARG A 184 -7.53 -1.53 10.06
C ARG A 184 -6.76 -1.93 8.80
N GLU A 185 -7.08 -1.33 7.67
CA GLU A 185 -6.52 -1.69 6.37
C GLU A 185 -5.18 -1.01 6.09
N VAL A 186 -4.87 0.10 6.75
CA VAL A 186 -3.64 0.84 6.50
C VAL A 186 -2.39 0.02 6.79
N ARG A 187 -2.40 -0.84 7.81
CA ARG A 187 -1.20 -1.55 8.25
C ARG A 187 -0.61 -2.46 7.17
N VAL A 188 -1.43 -3.11 6.35
CA VAL A 188 -0.94 -3.94 5.25
C VAL A 188 -0.22 -3.12 4.18
N ASN A 189 -0.59 -1.87 3.98
CA ASN A 189 0.04 -0.99 2.99
C ASN A 189 1.48 -0.58 3.38
N ALA A 190 1.79 -0.55 4.67
CA ALA A 190 3.16 -0.34 5.15
C ALA A 190 4.05 -1.58 4.95
N ILE A 191 3.44 -2.77 4.82
CA ILE A 191 4.11 -4.08 4.71
C ILE A 191 4.13 -4.57 3.26
N GLY A 192 2.98 -4.57 2.58
CA GLY A 192 2.81 -5.05 1.21
C GLY A 192 3.55 -4.18 0.19
N GLY A 193 3.94 -4.78 -0.93
CA GLY A 193 4.72 -4.10 -1.98
C GLY A 193 6.17 -3.77 -1.60
N GLY A 194 6.62 -4.26 -0.45
CA GLY A 194 7.88 -4.00 0.25
C GLY A 194 7.66 -3.18 1.52
N SER A 195 8.20 -3.67 2.65
CA SER A 195 8.12 -2.93 3.91
C SER A 195 8.80 -1.57 3.82
N GLU A 196 8.45 -0.67 4.70
CA GLU A 196 9.01 0.69 4.70
C GLU A 196 10.54 0.68 4.80
N GLU A 197 11.11 -0.23 5.57
CA GLU A 197 12.56 -0.41 5.74
C GLU A 197 13.21 -0.85 4.43
N ILE A 198 12.64 -1.86 3.77
CA ILE A 198 13.13 -2.36 2.47
C ILE A 198 13.02 -1.28 1.39
N MET A 199 11.96 -0.45 1.42
CA MET A 199 11.80 0.63 0.46
C MET A 199 12.83 1.74 0.68
N ARG A 200 13.14 2.09 1.93
CA ARG A 200 14.20 3.06 2.25
C ARG A 200 15.58 2.53 1.86
N ASP A 201 15.87 1.25 2.11
CA ASP A 201 17.11 0.60 1.69
C ASP A 201 17.24 0.57 0.16
N LEU A 202 16.16 0.23 -0.56
CA LEU A 202 16.13 0.30 -2.02
C LEU A 202 16.44 1.70 -2.53
N ALA A 203 15.80 2.72 -1.96
CA ALA A 203 16.03 4.11 -2.36
C ALA A 203 17.47 4.55 -2.10
N SER A 204 18.01 4.25 -0.92
CA SER A 204 19.40 4.57 -0.57
C SER A 204 20.39 4.02 -1.59
N ARG A 205 20.22 2.75 -1.98
CA ARG A 205 21.07 2.12 -3.01
C ARG A 205 20.91 2.78 -4.38
N GLN A 206 19.72 3.22 -4.74
CA GLN A 206 19.48 3.93 -6.00
C GLN A 206 20.16 5.31 -6.02
N TYR A 207 20.35 5.92 -4.86
CA TYR A 207 21.07 7.20 -4.70
C TYR A 207 22.58 7.02 -4.48
N GLY A 208 23.11 5.79 -4.51
CA GLY A 208 24.53 5.49 -4.39
C GLY A 208 25.07 5.50 -2.94
N LEU A 209 24.20 5.28 -1.95
CA LEU A 209 24.54 5.15 -0.53
C LEU A 209 24.70 3.69 -0.10
#